data_3f24488cd86d54cf094af5f5109ba0c2
#
_entry.id   3f24488cd86d54cf094af5f5109ba0c2
#
_cell.length_a   1.000
_cell.length_b   1.000
_cell.length_c   1.000
_cell.angle_alpha   90.00
_cell.angle_beta   90.00
_cell.angle_gamma   90.00
#
_symmetry.space_group_name_H-M   'P 1'
#
loop_
_entity.id
_entity.type
_entity.pdbx_description
1 polymer ?
#
loop_
_entity_poly.entity_id
_entity_poly.type
_entity_poly.pdbx_seq_one_letter_code
_entity_poly.pdbx_strand_id
1 'polypeptide(L)'
;MVIPFSVKIGITIKWIFPVIESIKYIYINKDGGGTMFFKKYTNYLLFFLAYIGALVIEKPTYSVDTVQACLSYLVTIIVHFAVFACMIWANNAFVIPYLLEKKRFGLYVTSLIVVILLYTVAISHYNGFIHGVLFHDKPIETSSGFWDNFVYGLCCSVIASMLYITQKWAEREEQVKNIQIDQLETELKYLRSQINPHFLFNGLNTVYGYIDMGNRRARDMMVQFSDLLRYNLYEADVEMIELEREVKYLQNYVALQKARSNDNMQVTLNVNYQNAGVKVAPLIFMAFVENAFKHVSRGDNVINSIIIGLNEEAGRIDFTCDNSYDEAEPTAGGIGMNNAVRRLELLYKDRYQLDIKKEQNIFQVHLTLSP
;
A
#
# COMPACT_ATOMS: atom_id res chain seq x y z
N MET A 1 45.63 28.62 13.69
CA MET A 1 44.34 29.17 14.10
C MET A 1 43.37 28.00 14.29
N VAL A 2 43.18 27.57 15.53
CA VAL A 2 42.36 26.38 15.85
C VAL A 2 40.89 26.84 15.84
N ILE A 3 40.09 26.28 14.91
CA ILE A 3 38.65 26.58 14.87
C ILE A 3 37.98 25.88 16.08
N PRO A 4 37.18 26.60 16.89
CA PRO A 4 36.54 26.01 18.05
C PRO A 4 35.62 24.83 17.68
N PHE A 5 35.58 23.80 18.52
CA PHE A 5 34.80 22.59 18.35
C PHE A 5 33.30 22.83 18.03
N SER A 6 32.70 23.89 18.59
CA SER A 6 31.31 24.30 18.30
C SER A 6 31.05 24.72 16.86
N VAL A 7 32.06 25.22 16.14
CA VAL A 7 31.93 25.62 14.72
C VAL A 7 32.05 24.39 13.80
N LYS A 8 32.88 23.39 14.19
CA LYS A 8 33.00 22.11 13.44
C LYS A 8 31.69 21.33 13.42
N ILE A 9 31.00 21.21 14.56
CA ILE A 9 29.70 20.52 14.65
C ILE A 9 28.63 21.23 13.82
N GLY A 10 28.61 22.57 13.80
CA GLY A 10 27.66 23.36 13.03
C GLY A 10 27.78 23.18 11.52
N ILE A 11 28.99 22.96 11.00
CA ILE A 11 29.23 22.72 9.57
C ILE A 11 28.79 21.31 9.17
N THR A 12 29.07 20.30 10.02
CA THR A 12 28.70 18.89 9.76
C THR A 12 27.18 18.72 9.74
N ILE A 13 26.45 19.36 10.67
CA ILE A 13 24.99 19.30 10.73
C ILE A 13 24.37 19.99 9.50
N LYS A 14 24.96 21.08 8.99
CA LYS A 14 24.44 21.83 7.83
C LYS A 14 24.44 21.01 6.52
N TRP A 15 25.33 20.03 6.40
CA TRP A 15 25.41 19.13 5.23
C TRP A 15 24.59 17.84 5.39
N ILE A 16 24.29 17.41 6.62
CA ILE A 16 23.48 16.22 6.90
C ILE A 16 21.99 16.52 6.71
N PHE A 17 21.52 17.74 7.00
CA PHE A 17 20.12 18.12 6.91
C PHE A 17 19.50 18.01 5.50
N PRO A 18 20.16 18.44 4.41
CA PRO A 18 19.66 18.25 3.06
C PRO A 18 19.58 16.78 2.62
N VAL A 19 20.48 15.94 3.13
CA VAL A 19 20.47 14.48 2.86
C VAL A 19 19.26 13.84 3.53
N ILE A 20 18.92 14.24 4.76
CA ILE A 20 17.73 13.76 5.47
C ILE A 20 16.44 14.22 4.80
N GLU A 21 16.39 15.47 4.30
CA GLU A 21 15.22 15.96 3.52
C GLU A 21 15.06 15.24 2.19
N SER A 22 16.16 14.96 1.48
CA SER A 22 16.14 14.19 0.23
C SER A 22 15.65 12.75 0.47
N ILE A 23 15.98 12.14 1.62
CA ILE A 23 15.47 10.82 2.02
C ILE A 23 13.93 10.86 2.22
N LYS A 24 13.39 11.93 2.77
CA LYS A 24 11.94 12.11 2.96
C LYS A 24 11.20 12.20 1.61
N TYR A 25 11.81 12.81 0.59
CA TYR A 25 11.22 12.94 -0.75
C TYR A 25 11.23 11.64 -1.55
N ILE A 26 12.23 10.77 -1.34
CA ILE A 26 12.32 9.44 -1.98
C ILE A 26 11.28 8.46 -1.38
N TYR A 27 10.83 8.71 -0.14
CA TYR A 27 9.87 7.85 0.57
C TYR A 27 8.40 8.01 0.12
N ILE A 28 8.07 9.09 -0.60
CA ILE A 28 6.67 9.45 -0.94
C ILE A 28 6.24 8.95 -2.33
N ASN A 29 7.16 8.47 -3.18
CA ASN A 29 6.80 8.14 -4.56
C ASN A 29 7.37 6.79 -5.01
N LYS A 30 6.62 5.71 -4.94
CA LYS A 30 6.42 4.68 -5.97
C LYS A 30 5.90 3.33 -5.43
N ASP A 31 4.70 3.00 -5.86
CA ASP A 31 4.19 1.63 -5.91
C ASP A 31 4.88 0.86 -7.05
N GLY A 32 5.52 -0.28 -6.72
CA GLY A 32 6.12 -1.16 -7.73
C GLY A 32 7.08 -2.20 -7.14
N GLY A 33 6.74 -3.47 -7.22
CA GLY A 33 7.41 -4.63 -6.57
C GLY A 33 8.88 -4.95 -6.94
N GLY A 34 9.57 -4.12 -7.76
CA GLY A 34 11.00 -4.32 -8.09
C GLY A 34 11.98 -3.56 -7.19
N THR A 35 11.48 -2.72 -6.28
CA THR A 35 12.26 -1.71 -5.56
C THR A 35 12.61 -2.09 -4.11
N MET A 36 12.09 -3.20 -3.58
CA MET A 36 12.24 -3.53 -2.16
C MET A 36 13.70 -3.84 -1.77
N PHE A 37 14.46 -4.50 -2.63
CA PHE A 37 15.88 -4.83 -2.36
C PHE A 37 16.76 -3.59 -2.39
N PHE A 38 16.57 -2.68 -3.35
CA PHE A 38 17.26 -1.41 -3.43
C PHE A 38 16.93 -0.50 -2.23
N LYS A 39 15.67 -0.44 -1.82
CA LYS A 39 15.20 0.37 -0.70
C LYS A 39 15.83 -0.03 0.64
N LYS A 40 16.05 -1.33 0.84
CA LYS A 40 16.63 -1.88 2.08
C LYS A 40 18.07 -1.42 2.31
N TYR A 41 18.88 -1.28 1.27
CA TYR A 41 20.31 -0.95 1.38
C TYR A 41 20.63 0.50 1.08
N THR A 42 19.70 1.27 0.50
CA THR A 42 19.91 2.68 0.13
C THR A 42 20.24 3.55 1.35
N ASN A 43 19.57 3.36 2.47
CA ASN A 43 19.81 4.12 3.69
C ASN A 43 21.21 3.85 4.27
N TYR A 44 21.67 2.60 4.23
CA TYR A 44 23.03 2.25 4.63
C TYR A 44 24.07 2.82 3.67
N LEU A 45 23.81 2.76 2.37
CA LEU A 45 24.70 3.33 1.36
C LEU A 45 24.84 4.86 1.57
N LEU A 46 23.75 5.57 1.75
CA LEU A 46 23.77 7.02 2.02
C LEU A 46 24.48 7.34 3.32
N PHE A 47 24.26 6.55 4.37
CA PHE A 47 24.97 6.70 5.63
C PHE A 47 26.47 6.50 5.47
N PHE A 48 26.91 5.44 4.77
CA PHE A 48 28.31 5.20 4.50
C PHE A 48 28.95 6.27 3.61
N LEU A 49 28.25 6.78 2.59
CA LEU A 49 28.71 7.89 1.78
C LEU A 49 28.90 9.18 2.60
N ALA A 50 27.96 9.46 3.52
CA ALA A 50 28.08 10.61 4.43
C ALA A 50 29.27 10.42 5.40
N TYR A 51 29.50 9.21 5.91
CA TYR A 51 30.63 8.89 6.77
C TYR A 51 31.98 9.08 6.02
N ILE A 52 32.10 8.55 4.81
CA ILE A 52 33.29 8.76 3.97
C ILE A 52 33.49 10.26 3.69
N GLY A 53 32.43 10.98 3.36
CA GLY A 53 32.47 12.43 3.15
C GLY A 53 33.00 13.17 4.38
N ALA A 54 32.56 12.79 5.58
CA ALA A 54 33.05 13.37 6.82
C ALA A 54 34.54 13.13 7.04
N LEU A 55 35.02 11.89 6.77
CA LEU A 55 36.45 11.55 6.86
C LEU A 55 37.30 12.34 5.86
N VAL A 56 36.79 12.58 4.64
CA VAL A 56 37.51 13.35 3.60
C VAL A 56 37.57 14.83 3.92
N ILE A 57 36.54 15.38 4.58
CA ILE A 57 36.49 16.80 5.00
C ILE A 57 37.41 17.07 6.18
N GLU A 58 37.69 16.07 7.01
CA GLU A 58 38.61 16.17 8.12
C GLU A 58 40.04 16.23 7.58
N LYS A 59 40.47 17.46 7.19
CA LYS A 59 41.80 17.67 6.62
C LYS A 59 42.87 17.12 7.53
N PRO A 60 43.82 16.33 6.98
CA PRO A 60 45.00 15.93 7.75
C PRO A 60 45.71 17.20 8.29
N THR A 61 46.19 17.13 9.50
CA THR A 61 46.92 18.21 10.17
C THR A 61 48.29 18.52 9.55
N TYR A 62 48.68 17.78 8.48
CA TYR A 62 49.93 17.90 7.75
C TYR A 62 49.67 18.25 6.28
N SER A 63 50.63 18.90 5.63
CA SER A 63 50.57 19.22 4.22
C SER A 63 50.70 17.95 3.39
N VAL A 64 49.68 17.66 2.58
CA VAL A 64 49.64 16.47 1.71
C VAL A 64 50.32 16.84 0.40
N ASP A 65 51.62 17.12 0.46
CA ASP A 65 52.36 17.61 -0.70
C ASP A 65 53.05 16.49 -1.50
N THR A 66 52.99 15.24 -1.03
CA THR A 66 53.60 14.10 -1.70
C THR A 66 52.56 13.03 -2.07
N VAL A 67 52.78 12.34 -3.21
CA VAL A 67 51.97 11.20 -3.66
C VAL A 67 51.85 10.13 -2.60
N GLN A 68 52.93 9.90 -1.82
CA GLN A 68 52.95 8.94 -0.74
C GLN A 68 52.04 9.30 0.41
N ALA A 69 51.96 10.58 0.78
CA ALA A 69 51.01 11.07 1.79
C ALA A 69 49.54 10.96 1.34
N CYS A 70 49.24 11.21 0.08
CA CYS A 70 47.91 10.97 -0.50
C CYS A 70 47.52 9.47 -0.43
N LEU A 71 48.41 8.60 -0.82
CA LEU A 71 48.19 7.15 -0.80
C LEU A 71 47.95 6.63 0.62
N SER A 72 48.71 7.07 1.60
CA SER A 72 48.54 6.66 3.01
C SER A 72 47.24 7.18 3.60
N TYR A 73 46.82 8.40 3.23
CA TYR A 73 45.52 8.95 3.63
C TYR A 73 44.37 8.13 3.08
N LEU A 74 44.40 7.75 1.80
CA LEU A 74 43.42 6.87 1.18
C LEU A 74 43.35 5.50 1.89
N VAL A 75 44.49 4.91 2.19
CA VAL A 75 44.55 3.63 2.92
C VAL A 75 43.93 3.78 4.32
N THR A 76 44.19 4.88 5.00
CA THR A 76 43.62 5.20 6.30
C THR A 76 42.09 5.28 6.24
N ILE A 77 41.53 5.98 5.24
CA ILE A 77 40.06 6.04 5.02
C ILE A 77 39.49 4.63 4.80
N ILE A 78 40.13 3.80 3.96
CA ILE A 78 39.68 2.46 3.67
C ILE A 78 39.68 1.57 4.94
N VAL A 79 40.75 1.65 5.74
CA VAL A 79 40.87 0.87 6.99
C VAL A 79 39.81 1.30 8.01
N HIS A 80 39.62 2.62 8.22
CA HIS A 80 38.57 3.13 9.09
C HIS A 80 37.21 2.64 8.66
N PHE A 81 36.90 2.74 7.35
CA PHE A 81 35.64 2.26 6.78
C PHE A 81 35.46 0.76 7.01
N ALA A 82 36.47 -0.06 6.72
CA ALA A 82 36.37 -1.51 6.86
C ALA A 82 36.13 -1.95 8.32
N VAL A 83 36.90 -1.40 9.26
CA VAL A 83 36.74 -1.69 10.69
C VAL A 83 35.36 -1.25 11.21
N PHE A 84 34.93 -0.05 10.79
CA PHE A 84 33.63 0.49 11.17
C PHE A 84 32.46 -0.33 10.57
N ALA A 85 32.56 -0.72 9.29
CA ALA A 85 31.56 -1.58 8.66
C ALA A 85 31.46 -2.95 9.35
N CYS A 86 32.60 -3.56 9.73
CA CYS A 86 32.61 -4.80 10.51
C CYS A 86 31.93 -4.61 11.89
N MET A 87 32.18 -3.49 12.55
CA MET A 87 31.57 -3.18 13.84
C MET A 87 30.05 -3.06 13.73
N ILE A 88 29.56 -2.31 12.74
CA ILE A 88 28.10 -2.17 12.49
C ILE A 88 27.48 -3.52 12.12
N TRP A 89 28.14 -4.27 11.23
CA TRP A 89 27.67 -5.60 10.85
C TRP A 89 27.54 -6.52 12.06
N ALA A 90 28.56 -6.58 12.91
CA ALA A 90 28.54 -7.40 14.13
C ALA A 90 27.45 -6.95 15.11
N ASN A 91 27.28 -5.63 15.29
CA ASN A 91 26.19 -5.08 16.11
C ASN A 91 24.80 -5.48 15.58
N ASN A 92 24.56 -5.34 14.28
CA ASN A 92 23.27 -5.64 13.66
C ASN A 92 22.98 -7.14 13.55
N ALA A 93 24.01 -7.96 13.29
CA ALA A 93 23.86 -9.41 13.11
C ALA A 93 23.78 -10.18 14.44
N PHE A 94 24.47 -9.72 15.47
CA PHE A 94 24.60 -10.45 16.73
C PHE A 94 24.07 -9.67 17.93
N VAL A 95 24.54 -8.43 18.14
CA VAL A 95 24.29 -7.71 19.40
C VAL A 95 22.81 -7.31 19.52
N ILE A 96 22.22 -6.72 18.49
CA ILE A 96 20.81 -6.32 18.50
C ILE A 96 19.89 -7.53 18.64
N PRO A 97 19.95 -8.60 17.81
CA PRO A 97 19.03 -9.71 17.92
C PRO A 97 19.15 -10.48 19.25
N TYR A 98 20.35 -10.65 19.77
CA TYR A 98 20.55 -11.42 21.00
C TYR A 98 20.30 -10.65 22.29
N LEU A 99 20.48 -9.33 22.29
CA LEU A 99 20.36 -8.52 23.50
C LEU A 99 19.16 -7.58 23.45
N LEU A 100 19.02 -6.77 22.41
CA LEU A 100 17.99 -5.76 22.33
C LEU A 100 16.60 -6.39 22.09
N GLU A 101 16.48 -7.30 21.13
CA GLU A 101 15.19 -7.98 20.84
C GLU A 101 14.75 -8.88 22.00
N LYS A 102 15.69 -9.41 22.81
CA LYS A 102 15.37 -10.15 24.04
C LYS A 102 15.15 -9.25 25.26
N LYS A 103 14.99 -7.93 25.06
CA LYS A 103 14.75 -6.92 26.11
C LYS A 103 15.87 -6.82 27.17
N ARG A 104 17.08 -7.22 26.85
CA ARG A 104 18.26 -7.13 27.74
C ARG A 104 19.00 -5.81 27.52
N PHE A 105 18.30 -4.69 27.72
CA PHE A 105 18.77 -3.34 27.39
C PHE A 105 20.12 -2.99 28.07
N GLY A 106 20.30 -3.32 29.35
CA GLY A 106 21.55 -3.05 30.06
C GLY A 106 22.75 -3.75 29.41
N LEU A 107 22.61 -5.04 29.07
CA LEU A 107 23.67 -5.79 28.39
C LEU A 107 23.92 -5.27 26.96
N TYR A 108 22.88 -4.79 26.27
CA TYR A 108 23.04 -4.15 24.96
C TYR A 108 23.90 -2.89 25.05
N VAL A 109 23.57 -1.98 25.98
CA VAL A 109 24.32 -0.72 26.16
C VAL A 109 25.77 -1.00 26.57
N THR A 110 26.00 -1.93 27.50
CA THR A 110 27.37 -2.26 27.93
C THR A 110 28.19 -2.89 26.80
N SER A 111 27.59 -3.81 26.01
CA SER A 111 28.28 -4.41 24.85
C SER A 111 28.59 -3.37 23.77
N LEU A 112 27.68 -2.43 23.51
CA LEU A 112 27.89 -1.35 22.54
C LEU A 112 29.06 -0.45 22.99
N ILE A 113 29.11 -0.07 24.25
CA ILE A 113 30.24 0.73 24.81
C ILE A 113 31.57 -0.04 24.66
N VAL A 114 31.60 -1.32 25.00
CA VAL A 114 32.80 -2.14 24.86
C VAL A 114 33.27 -2.20 23.40
N VAL A 115 32.36 -2.43 22.47
CA VAL A 115 32.69 -2.50 21.02
C VAL A 115 33.22 -1.14 20.52
N ILE A 116 32.64 -0.02 20.95
CA ILE A 116 33.11 1.33 20.60
C ILE A 116 34.49 1.59 21.19
N LEU A 117 34.74 1.20 22.42
CA LEU A 117 36.06 1.34 23.04
C LEU A 117 37.13 0.52 22.29
N LEU A 118 36.85 -0.75 21.95
CA LEU A 118 37.73 -1.56 21.16
C LEU A 118 38.03 -0.95 19.79
N TYR A 119 37.00 -0.44 19.11
CA TYR A 119 37.16 0.30 17.87
C TYR A 119 38.07 1.50 18.04
N THR A 120 37.80 2.34 19.05
CA THR A 120 38.56 3.57 19.32
C THR A 120 40.04 3.27 19.59
N VAL A 121 40.34 2.25 20.43
CA VAL A 121 41.71 1.82 20.71
C VAL A 121 42.39 1.34 19.44
N ALA A 122 41.74 0.46 18.66
CA ALA A 122 42.30 -0.09 17.43
C ALA A 122 42.65 1.01 16.42
N ILE A 123 41.72 1.95 16.19
CA ILE A 123 41.93 3.07 15.27
C ILE A 123 43.00 4.04 15.76
N SER A 124 43.02 4.36 17.06
CA SER A 124 44.03 5.25 17.63
C SER A 124 45.43 4.65 17.50
N HIS A 125 45.60 3.35 17.76
CA HIS A 125 46.87 2.65 17.55
C HIS A 125 47.28 2.61 16.08
N TYR A 126 46.34 2.31 15.17
CA TYR A 126 46.60 2.33 13.73
C TYR A 126 47.04 3.71 13.26
N ASN A 127 46.36 4.78 13.63
CA ASN A 127 46.73 6.14 13.29
C ASN A 127 48.11 6.54 13.82
N GLY A 128 48.42 6.19 15.06
CA GLY A 128 49.76 6.41 15.64
C GLY A 128 50.86 5.67 14.91
N PHE A 129 50.63 4.40 14.51
CA PHE A 129 51.57 3.61 13.73
C PHE A 129 51.82 4.22 12.34
N ILE A 130 50.79 4.53 11.60
CA ILE A 130 50.90 5.11 10.25
C ILE A 130 51.62 6.46 10.31
N HIS A 131 51.29 7.30 11.27
CA HIS A 131 51.95 8.59 11.46
C HIS A 131 53.42 8.46 11.77
N GLY A 132 53.80 7.53 12.67
CA GLY A 132 55.19 7.28 13.04
C GLY A 132 56.04 6.72 11.88
N VAL A 133 55.45 5.83 11.05
CA VAL A 133 56.13 5.23 9.88
C VAL A 133 56.33 6.23 8.73
N LEU A 134 55.35 7.10 8.50
CA LEU A 134 55.38 7.94 7.30
C LEU A 134 56.04 9.28 7.50
N PHE A 135 55.95 9.87 8.69
CA PHE A 135 56.31 11.29 8.89
C PHE A 135 57.53 11.48 9.78
N HIS A 136 58.10 10.41 10.38
CA HIS A 136 59.28 10.45 11.26
C HIS A 136 59.25 11.55 12.35
N ASP A 137 58.08 12.17 12.51
CA ASP A 137 57.90 13.27 13.45
C ASP A 137 57.29 12.82 14.77
N LYS A 138 57.37 13.71 15.77
CA LYS A 138 56.94 13.46 17.16
C LYS A 138 55.54 12.83 17.20
N PRO A 139 55.33 11.86 18.12
CA PRO A 139 54.01 11.26 18.28
C PRO A 139 52.97 12.34 18.49
N ILE A 140 51.88 12.30 17.70
CA ILE A 140 50.72 13.12 17.91
C ILE A 140 50.29 12.89 19.37
N GLU A 141 49.88 13.96 20.07
CA GLU A 141 49.20 13.83 21.37
C GLU A 141 48.02 12.89 21.20
N THR A 142 48.22 11.60 21.56
CA THR A 142 47.28 10.51 21.34
C THR A 142 45.92 10.76 22.07
N SER A 143 45.90 11.66 23.02
CA SER A 143 44.71 11.94 23.82
C SER A 143 43.60 12.69 23.07
N SER A 144 43.91 13.67 22.21
CA SER A 144 42.89 14.38 21.44
C SER A 144 42.26 13.51 20.37
N GLY A 145 43.05 12.76 19.64
CA GLY A 145 42.57 11.82 18.62
C GLY A 145 41.76 10.66 19.17
N PHE A 146 42.01 10.22 20.42
CA PHE A 146 41.21 9.16 21.06
C PHE A 146 39.77 9.63 21.30
N TRP A 147 39.55 10.78 21.85
CA TRP A 147 38.21 11.30 22.14
C TRP A 147 37.43 11.59 20.87
N ASP A 148 38.08 12.12 19.84
CA ASP A 148 37.45 12.35 18.54
C ASP A 148 36.94 11.04 17.94
N ASN A 149 37.78 10.00 17.86
CA ASN A 149 37.43 8.67 17.37
C ASN A 149 36.30 8.03 18.18
N PHE A 150 36.31 8.22 19.52
CA PHE A 150 35.26 7.71 20.41
C PHE A 150 33.91 8.36 20.12
N VAL A 151 33.87 9.68 20.00
CA VAL A 151 32.63 10.43 19.72
C VAL A 151 32.09 10.08 18.33
N TYR A 152 32.96 9.98 17.31
CA TYR A 152 32.55 9.54 15.98
C TYR A 152 31.98 8.12 16.00
N GLY A 153 32.70 7.18 16.62
CA GLY A 153 32.25 5.79 16.74
C GLY A 153 30.89 5.68 17.45
N LEU A 154 30.69 6.47 18.52
CA LEU A 154 29.44 6.53 19.26
C LEU A 154 28.28 7.07 18.40
N CYS A 155 28.45 8.26 17.83
CA CYS A 155 27.42 8.88 16.99
C CYS A 155 27.00 7.98 15.82
N CYS A 156 27.98 7.45 15.11
CA CYS A 156 27.72 6.60 13.96
C CYS A 156 27.08 5.26 14.35
N SER A 157 27.48 4.67 15.48
CA SER A 157 26.87 3.43 15.99
C SER A 157 25.41 3.63 16.40
N VAL A 158 25.11 4.76 17.04
CA VAL A 158 23.73 5.11 17.41
C VAL A 158 22.87 5.31 16.17
N ILE A 159 23.35 6.06 15.17
CA ILE A 159 22.62 6.29 13.91
C ILE A 159 22.38 4.97 13.18
N ALA A 160 23.41 4.15 13.02
CA ALA A 160 23.29 2.86 12.35
C ALA A 160 22.31 1.91 13.08
N SER A 161 22.33 1.89 14.42
CA SER A 161 21.37 1.11 15.21
C SER A 161 19.95 1.64 15.07
N MET A 162 19.74 2.96 15.05
CA MET A 162 18.44 3.57 14.80
C MET A 162 17.90 3.20 13.41
N LEU A 163 18.73 3.27 12.36
CA LEU A 163 18.34 2.87 11.02
C LEU A 163 17.92 1.40 10.94
N TYR A 164 18.67 0.51 11.60
CA TYR A 164 18.35 -0.90 11.66
C TYR A 164 17.02 -1.15 12.40
N ILE A 165 16.83 -0.53 13.55
CA ILE A 165 15.62 -0.70 14.38
C ILE A 165 14.39 -0.19 13.64
N THR A 166 14.47 1.00 13.01
CA THR A 166 13.34 1.57 12.26
C THR A 166 12.96 0.71 11.04
N GLN A 167 13.94 0.15 10.33
CA GLN A 167 13.66 -0.79 9.25
C GLN A 167 12.97 -2.06 9.76
N LYS A 168 13.46 -2.63 10.85
CA LYS A 168 12.85 -3.81 11.48
C LYS A 168 11.43 -3.56 11.98
N TRP A 169 11.16 -2.37 12.51
CA TRP A 169 9.80 -1.99 12.90
C TRP A 169 8.87 -1.87 11.70
N ALA A 170 9.33 -1.25 10.61
CA ALA A 170 8.56 -1.15 9.38
C ALA A 170 8.24 -2.53 8.78
N GLU A 171 9.24 -3.44 8.72
CA GLU A 171 9.04 -4.83 8.26
C GLU A 171 8.00 -5.56 9.15
N ARG A 172 8.06 -5.40 10.47
CA ARG A 172 7.10 -6.03 11.39
C ARG A 172 5.70 -5.43 11.28
N GLU A 173 5.59 -4.13 11.11
CA GLU A 173 4.30 -3.46 10.92
C GLU A 173 3.60 -3.95 9.64
N GLU A 174 4.35 -4.10 8.55
CA GLU A 174 3.84 -4.66 7.29
C GLU A 174 3.38 -6.11 7.47
N GLN A 175 4.18 -6.95 8.16
CA GLN A 175 3.80 -8.33 8.47
C GLN A 175 2.51 -8.41 9.30
N VAL A 176 2.38 -7.57 10.33
CA VAL A 176 1.16 -7.52 11.16
C VAL A 176 -0.05 -7.11 10.35
N LYS A 177 0.08 -6.10 9.46
CA LYS A 177 -0.99 -5.69 8.55
C LYS A 177 -1.43 -6.82 7.62
N ASN A 178 -0.48 -7.54 7.03
CA ASN A 178 -0.79 -8.67 6.15
C ASN A 178 -1.52 -9.80 6.91
N ILE A 179 -1.06 -10.14 8.12
CA ILE A 179 -1.76 -11.12 8.96
C ILE A 179 -3.18 -10.66 9.31
N GLN A 180 -3.38 -9.38 9.59
CA GLN A 180 -4.72 -8.83 9.86
C GLN A 180 -5.63 -8.90 8.63
N ILE A 181 -5.11 -8.63 7.43
CA ILE A 181 -5.87 -8.78 6.17
C ILE A 181 -6.27 -10.24 5.98
N ASP A 182 -5.34 -11.19 6.12
CA ASP A 182 -5.61 -12.63 5.99
C ASP A 182 -6.64 -13.12 7.02
N GLN A 183 -6.58 -12.59 8.26
CA GLN A 183 -7.57 -12.90 9.29
C GLN A 183 -8.96 -12.39 8.93
N LEU A 184 -9.07 -11.14 8.46
CA LEU A 184 -10.34 -10.56 8.03
C LEU A 184 -10.93 -11.31 6.83
N GLU A 185 -10.11 -11.68 5.86
CA GLU A 185 -10.54 -12.51 4.72
C GLU A 185 -11.06 -13.88 5.18
N THR A 186 -10.36 -14.51 6.12
CA THR A 186 -10.77 -15.79 6.68
C THR A 186 -12.09 -15.67 7.45
N GLU A 187 -12.25 -14.61 8.26
CA GLU A 187 -13.48 -14.33 8.98
C GLU A 187 -14.66 -14.07 8.02
N LEU A 188 -14.45 -13.31 6.96
CA LEU A 188 -15.45 -13.10 5.92
C LEU A 188 -15.86 -14.40 5.23
N LYS A 189 -14.89 -15.26 4.88
CA LYS A 189 -15.17 -16.60 4.33
C LYS A 189 -15.96 -17.47 5.31
N TYR A 190 -15.60 -17.43 6.59
CA TYR A 190 -16.32 -18.16 7.64
C TYR A 190 -17.77 -17.65 7.79
N LEU A 191 -17.97 -16.34 7.87
CA LEU A 191 -19.31 -15.74 7.97
C LEU A 191 -20.18 -16.09 6.75
N ARG A 192 -19.60 -16.04 5.53
CA ARG A 192 -20.29 -16.48 4.32
C ARG A 192 -20.65 -17.97 4.37
N SER A 193 -19.79 -18.82 4.92
CA SER A 193 -20.04 -20.28 5.03
C SER A 193 -21.17 -20.62 6.01
N GLN A 194 -21.48 -19.73 6.97
CA GLN A 194 -22.62 -19.91 7.88
C GLN A 194 -23.96 -19.81 7.15
N ILE A 195 -24.01 -19.12 6.02
CA ILE A 195 -25.14 -19.21 5.11
C ILE A 195 -24.99 -20.54 4.37
N ASN A 196 -25.72 -21.58 4.82
CA ASN A 196 -25.68 -22.86 4.15
C ASN A 196 -26.38 -22.77 2.77
N PRO A 197 -25.64 -22.68 1.66
CA PRO A 197 -26.27 -22.50 0.34
C PRO A 197 -27.18 -23.66 -0.04
N HIS A 198 -26.77 -24.87 0.33
CA HIS A 198 -27.53 -26.08 0.05
C HIS A 198 -28.90 -26.08 0.78
N PHE A 199 -28.95 -25.61 2.02
CA PHE A 199 -30.21 -25.45 2.74
C PHE A 199 -31.15 -24.44 2.07
N LEU A 200 -30.59 -23.31 1.63
CA LEU A 200 -31.35 -22.28 0.90
C LEU A 200 -31.92 -22.82 -0.43
N PHE A 201 -31.10 -23.51 -1.22
CA PHE A 201 -31.56 -24.08 -2.50
C PHE A 201 -32.58 -25.20 -2.29
N ASN A 202 -32.42 -26.03 -1.26
CA ASN A 202 -33.42 -27.07 -0.94
C ASN A 202 -34.73 -26.45 -0.49
N GLY A 203 -34.70 -25.37 0.30
CA GLY A 203 -35.88 -24.62 0.68
C GLY A 203 -36.60 -24.01 -0.52
N LEU A 204 -35.83 -23.37 -1.44
CA LEU A 204 -36.39 -22.80 -2.67
C LEU A 204 -37.00 -23.88 -3.58
N ASN A 205 -36.34 -25.02 -3.75
CA ASN A 205 -36.86 -26.14 -4.54
C ASN A 205 -38.12 -26.72 -3.92
N THR A 206 -38.22 -26.78 -2.59
CA THR A 206 -39.43 -27.19 -1.88
C THR A 206 -40.58 -26.23 -2.17
N VAL A 207 -40.35 -24.91 -2.04
CA VAL A 207 -41.37 -23.88 -2.34
C VAL A 207 -41.79 -23.96 -3.81
N TYR A 208 -40.82 -24.13 -4.74
CA TYR A 208 -41.09 -24.31 -6.15
C TYR A 208 -42.02 -25.51 -6.42
N GLY A 209 -41.83 -26.62 -5.68
CA GLY A 209 -42.69 -27.81 -5.79
C GLY A 209 -44.11 -27.59 -5.33
N TYR A 210 -44.35 -26.66 -4.40
CA TYR A 210 -45.70 -26.33 -3.93
C TYR A 210 -46.40 -25.26 -4.79
N ILE A 211 -45.71 -24.60 -5.70
CA ILE A 211 -46.34 -23.65 -6.62
C ILE A 211 -47.17 -24.43 -7.68
N ASP A 212 -48.47 -24.08 -7.78
CA ASP A 212 -49.38 -24.65 -8.78
C ASP A 212 -48.74 -24.64 -10.17
N MET A 213 -48.89 -25.74 -10.88
CA MET A 213 -48.39 -25.94 -12.27
C MET A 213 -48.94 -24.88 -13.24
N GLY A 214 -50.16 -24.39 -12.99
CA GLY A 214 -50.80 -23.31 -13.78
C GLY A 214 -50.21 -21.93 -13.50
N ASN A 215 -49.57 -21.72 -12.35
CA ASN A 215 -48.99 -20.46 -12.01
C ASN A 215 -47.55 -20.31 -12.54
N ARG A 216 -47.43 -20.20 -13.87
CA ARG A 216 -46.11 -20.08 -14.54
C ARG A 216 -45.34 -18.88 -14.02
N ARG A 217 -46.01 -17.73 -13.79
CA ARG A 217 -45.35 -16.50 -13.31
C ARG A 217 -44.64 -16.71 -11.99
N ALA A 218 -45.27 -17.32 -11.00
CA ALA A 218 -44.65 -17.61 -9.70
C ALA A 218 -43.47 -18.60 -9.80
N ARG A 219 -43.59 -19.59 -10.69
CA ARG A 219 -42.50 -20.56 -10.94
C ARG A 219 -41.29 -19.88 -11.59
N ASP A 220 -41.50 -19.04 -12.61
CA ASP A 220 -40.42 -18.32 -13.29
C ASP A 220 -39.72 -17.35 -12.32
N MET A 221 -40.47 -16.64 -11.48
CA MET A 221 -39.89 -15.78 -10.45
C MET A 221 -39.02 -16.56 -9.44
N MET A 222 -39.45 -17.75 -9.05
CA MET A 222 -38.67 -18.60 -8.13
C MET A 222 -37.36 -19.07 -8.77
N VAL A 223 -37.37 -19.43 -10.07
CA VAL A 223 -36.16 -19.78 -10.81
C VAL A 223 -35.23 -18.58 -10.90
N GLN A 224 -35.72 -17.40 -11.27
CA GLN A 224 -34.91 -16.17 -11.34
C GLN A 224 -34.30 -15.82 -9.99
N PHE A 225 -35.05 -15.94 -8.89
CA PHE A 225 -34.55 -15.70 -7.55
C PHE A 225 -33.45 -16.72 -7.17
N SER A 226 -33.63 -17.97 -7.50
CA SER A 226 -32.63 -19.02 -7.30
C SER A 226 -31.33 -18.75 -8.05
N ASP A 227 -31.43 -18.28 -9.31
CA ASP A 227 -30.28 -17.90 -10.13
C ASP A 227 -29.54 -16.67 -9.55
N LEU A 228 -30.27 -15.66 -9.06
CA LEU A 228 -29.67 -14.50 -8.35
C LEU A 228 -28.92 -14.93 -7.10
N LEU A 229 -29.48 -15.82 -6.29
CA LEU A 229 -28.80 -16.35 -5.12
C LEU A 229 -27.55 -17.15 -5.48
N ARG A 230 -27.62 -17.97 -6.52
CA ARG A 230 -26.48 -18.75 -7.01
C ARG A 230 -25.33 -17.86 -7.43
N TYR A 231 -25.62 -16.81 -8.19
CA TYR A 231 -24.64 -15.84 -8.61
C TYR A 231 -23.95 -15.17 -7.41
N ASN A 232 -24.73 -14.66 -6.45
CA ASN A 232 -24.20 -14.00 -5.27
C ASN A 232 -23.36 -14.92 -4.36
N LEU A 233 -23.72 -16.20 -4.25
CA LEU A 233 -23.05 -17.12 -3.32
C LEU A 233 -21.81 -17.78 -3.94
N TYR A 234 -21.76 -17.96 -5.25
CA TYR A 234 -20.72 -18.75 -5.91
C TYR A 234 -19.96 -18.02 -7.01
N GLU A 235 -20.60 -17.11 -7.75
CA GLU A 235 -20.02 -16.52 -8.95
C GLU A 235 -19.45 -15.12 -8.71
N ALA A 236 -19.98 -14.37 -7.74
CA ALA A 236 -19.53 -13.01 -7.44
C ALA A 236 -18.20 -12.92 -6.62
N ASP A 237 -17.59 -14.06 -6.27
CA ASP A 237 -16.36 -14.12 -5.45
C ASP A 237 -15.08 -14.20 -6.29
N VAL A 238 -15.15 -13.83 -7.57
CA VAL A 238 -14.02 -13.76 -8.49
C VAL A 238 -13.69 -12.30 -8.79
N GLU A 239 -12.45 -12.04 -9.20
CA GLU A 239 -12.01 -10.68 -9.54
C GLU A 239 -12.73 -10.16 -10.78
N MET A 240 -12.85 -11.00 -11.82
CA MET A 240 -13.47 -10.66 -13.10
C MET A 240 -14.35 -11.82 -13.60
N ILE A 241 -15.50 -11.49 -14.21
CA ILE A 241 -16.47 -12.44 -14.78
C ILE A 241 -16.81 -12.04 -16.23
N GLU A 242 -17.29 -12.99 -17.02
CA GLU A 242 -17.76 -12.71 -18.37
C GLU A 242 -18.98 -11.77 -18.36
N LEU A 243 -19.00 -10.81 -19.26
CA LEU A 243 -20.08 -9.82 -19.39
C LEU A 243 -21.46 -10.47 -19.53
N GLU A 244 -21.56 -11.57 -20.25
CA GLU A 244 -22.81 -12.33 -20.44
C GLU A 244 -23.43 -12.74 -19.09
N ARG A 245 -22.61 -13.18 -18.12
CA ARG A 245 -23.10 -13.60 -16.80
C ARG A 245 -23.60 -12.43 -15.99
N GLU A 246 -22.87 -11.31 -16.04
CA GLU A 246 -23.27 -10.07 -15.39
C GLU A 246 -24.56 -9.52 -15.97
N VAL A 247 -24.71 -9.56 -17.31
CA VAL A 247 -25.94 -9.19 -18.02
C VAL A 247 -27.11 -10.08 -17.62
N LYS A 248 -26.90 -11.39 -17.56
CA LYS A 248 -27.95 -12.33 -17.13
C LYS A 248 -28.42 -12.06 -15.70
N TYR A 249 -27.47 -11.77 -14.80
CA TYR A 249 -27.79 -11.37 -13.43
C TYR A 249 -28.64 -10.09 -13.40
N LEU A 250 -28.23 -9.07 -14.16
CA LEU A 250 -28.93 -7.80 -14.30
C LEU A 250 -30.35 -8.00 -14.83
N GLN A 251 -30.54 -8.83 -15.87
CA GLN A 251 -31.85 -9.14 -16.45
C GLN A 251 -32.76 -9.83 -15.43
N ASN A 252 -32.27 -10.83 -14.70
CA ASN A 252 -33.01 -11.53 -13.67
C ASN A 252 -33.43 -10.60 -12.53
N TYR A 253 -32.52 -9.72 -12.09
CA TYR A 253 -32.80 -8.74 -11.05
C TYR A 253 -33.90 -7.76 -11.48
N VAL A 254 -33.77 -7.16 -12.67
CA VAL A 254 -34.75 -6.22 -13.21
C VAL A 254 -36.12 -6.89 -13.40
N ALA A 255 -36.15 -8.13 -13.88
CA ALA A 255 -37.39 -8.89 -14.02
C ALA A 255 -38.10 -9.14 -12.69
N LEU A 256 -37.32 -9.51 -11.65
CA LEU A 256 -37.86 -9.71 -10.31
C LEU A 256 -38.40 -8.39 -9.70
N GLN A 257 -37.70 -7.30 -9.89
CA GLN A 257 -38.14 -5.99 -9.39
C GLN A 257 -39.39 -5.48 -10.13
N LYS A 258 -39.47 -5.68 -11.44
CA LYS A 258 -40.66 -5.40 -12.23
C LYS A 258 -41.89 -6.17 -11.71
N ALA A 259 -41.71 -7.44 -11.39
CA ALA A 259 -42.80 -8.29 -10.90
C ALA A 259 -43.32 -7.86 -9.52
N ARG A 260 -42.50 -7.15 -8.72
CA ARG A 260 -42.86 -6.60 -7.39
C ARG A 260 -43.45 -5.16 -7.49
N SER A 261 -43.23 -4.48 -8.59
CA SER A 261 -43.61 -3.07 -8.76
C SER A 261 -45.09 -2.95 -9.09
N ASN A 262 -45.68 -1.84 -8.68
CA ASN A 262 -47.05 -1.49 -9.04
C ASN A 262 -47.15 -1.03 -10.52
N ASP A 263 -48.34 -1.01 -11.09
CA ASP A 263 -48.61 -0.67 -12.50
C ASP A 263 -48.11 0.73 -12.92
N ASN A 264 -47.85 1.63 -11.97
CA ASN A 264 -47.36 2.99 -12.23
C ASN A 264 -45.86 3.09 -12.46
N MET A 265 -45.09 1.99 -12.44
CA MET A 265 -43.64 2.01 -12.65
C MET A 265 -43.25 1.44 -14.02
N GLN A 266 -42.68 2.29 -14.87
CA GLN A 266 -42.15 1.89 -16.16
C GLN A 266 -40.65 1.56 -16.07
N VAL A 267 -40.26 0.31 -16.28
CA VAL A 267 -38.85 -0.09 -16.28
C VAL A 267 -38.48 -0.62 -17.66
N THR A 268 -37.49 0.00 -18.27
CA THR A 268 -36.90 -0.42 -19.55
C THR A 268 -35.47 -0.89 -19.36
N LEU A 269 -35.14 -2.03 -19.92
CA LEU A 269 -33.78 -2.56 -19.95
C LEU A 269 -33.40 -2.87 -21.41
N ASN A 270 -32.40 -2.15 -21.91
CA ASN A 270 -31.86 -2.30 -23.26
C ASN A 270 -30.43 -2.83 -23.15
N VAL A 271 -30.18 -4.02 -23.65
CA VAL A 271 -28.86 -4.65 -23.62
C VAL A 271 -28.46 -5.02 -25.02
N ASN A 272 -27.27 -4.57 -25.42
CA ASN A 272 -26.64 -4.95 -26.68
C ASN A 272 -25.16 -5.20 -26.43
N TYR A 273 -24.64 -6.34 -26.85
CA TYR A 273 -23.21 -6.64 -26.78
C TYR A 273 -22.81 -7.54 -27.95
N GLN A 274 -21.60 -7.28 -28.48
CA GLN A 274 -21.04 -8.03 -29.60
C GLN A 274 -20.12 -9.15 -29.12
N ASN A 275 -19.42 -8.91 -28.01
CA ASN A 275 -18.46 -9.85 -27.43
C ASN A 275 -18.85 -10.27 -26.02
N ALA A 276 -19.47 -11.42 -25.88
CA ALA A 276 -19.88 -12.00 -24.60
C ALA A 276 -18.69 -12.34 -23.67
N GLY A 277 -17.50 -12.52 -24.21
CA GLY A 277 -16.28 -12.89 -23.48
C GLY A 277 -15.53 -11.73 -22.86
N VAL A 278 -15.96 -10.49 -23.04
CA VAL A 278 -15.41 -9.34 -22.32
C VAL A 278 -15.60 -9.54 -20.82
N LYS A 279 -14.54 -9.32 -20.05
CA LYS A 279 -14.58 -9.55 -18.59
C LYS A 279 -14.82 -8.25 -17.84
N VAL A 280 -15.68 -8.32 -16.83
CA VAL A 280 -16.02 -7.20 -15.95
C VAL A 280 -15.97 -7.63 -14.48
N ALA A 281 -15.81 -6.67 -13.59
CA ALA A 281 -15.92 -6.95 -12.16
C ALA A 281 -17.37 -7.35 -11.81
N PRO A 282 -17.60 -8.44 -11.07
CA PRO A 282 -18.96 -8.87 -10.70
C PRO A 282 -19.72 -7.76 -9.97
N LEU A 283 -21.02 -7.65 -10.22
CA LEU A 283 -21.94 -6.69 -9.57
C LEU A 283 -21.54 -5.21 -9.72
N ILE A 284 -20.72 -4.85 -10.72
CA ILE A 284 -20.27 -3.47 -10.90
C ILE A 284 -21.39 -2.52 -11.29
N PHE A 285 -22.36 -3.00 -12.08
CA PHE A 285 -23.52 -2.24 -12.51
C PHE A 285 -24.64 -2.21 -11.46
N MET A 286 -24.65 -3.23 -10.58
CA MET A 286 -25.77 -3.43 -9.66
C MET A 286 -25.97 -2.30 -8.65
N ALA A 287 -24.88 -1.69 -8.19
CA ALA A 287 -24.96 -0.59 -7.23
C ALA A 287 -25.76 0.60 -7.80
N PHE A 288 -25.66 0.85 -9.11
CA PHE A 288 -26.43 1.91 -9.79
C PHE A 288 -27.87 1.51 -10.00
N VAL A 289 -28.11 0.24 -10.37
CA VAL A 289 -29.46 -0.28 -10.59
C VAL A 289 -30.23 -0.37 -9.28
N GLU A 290 -29.63 -0.88 -8.22
CA GLU A 290 -30.23 -0.91 -6.88
C GLU A 290 -30.57 0.52 -6.39
N ASN A 291 -29.67 1.46 -6.62
CA ASN A 291 -29.91 2.87 -6.30
C ASN A 291 -31.12 3.41 -7.06
N ALA A 292 -31.24 3.11 -8.35
CA ALA A 292 -32.37 3.53 -9.18
C ALA A 292 -33.71 2.98 -8.66
N PHE A 293 -33.80 1.68 -8.34
CA PHE A 293 -35.02 1.08 -7.79
C PHE A 293 -35.35 1.56 -6.38
N LYS A 294 -34.35 1.91 -5.59
CA LYS A 294 -34.53 2.41 -4.22
C LYS A 294 -35.08 3.83 -4.19
N HIS A 295 -34.62 4.70 -5.10
CA HIS A 295 -34.85 6.14 -5.11
C HIS A 295 -35.75 6.60 -6.25
N VAL A 296 -36.36 5.69 -7.03
CA VAL A 296 -37.35 6.05 -8.02
C VAL A 296 -38.53 6.74 -7.33
N SER A 297 -39.03 7.84 -7.94
CA SER A 297 -40.24 8.53 -7.46
C SER A 297 -41.42 7.56 -7.31
N ARG A 298 -42.29 7.81 -6.31
CA ARG A 298 -43.46 6.96 -6.01
C ARG A 298 -44.74 7.77 -6.01
N GLY A 299 -44.73 8.97 -6.59
CA GLY A 299 -45.89 9.83 -6.68
C GLY A 299 -46.95 9.29 -7.61
N ASP A 300 -48.22 9.40 -7.22
CA ASP A 300 -49.34 8.91 -8.02
C ASP A 300 -49.57 9.72 -9.32
N ASN A 301 -49.04 10.93 -9.40
CA ASN A 301 -49.26 11.88 -10.52
C ASN A 301 -47.99 12.02 -11.41
N VAL A 302 -46.94 11.25 -11.23
CA VAL A 302 -45.69 11.30 -11.98
C VAL A 302 -45.44 9.97 -12.63
N ILE A 303 -44.97 9.96 -13.87
CA ILE A 303 -44.47 8.71 -14.50
C ILE A 303 -43.21 8.29 -13.80
N ASN A 304 -43.30 7.26 -12.96
CA ASN A 304 -42.16 6.65 -12.29
C ASN A 304 -41.42 5.78 -13.31
N SER A 305 -40.24 6.21 -13.72
CA SER A 305 -39.50 5.52 -14.77
C SER A 305 -38.07 5.15 -14.36
N ILE A 306 -37.62 3.98 -14.81
CA ILE A 306 -36.23 3.54 -14.75
C ILE A 306 -35.84 3.08 -16.14
N ILE A 307 -34.78 3.65 -16.70
CA ILE A 307 -34.27 3.29 -18.02
C ILE A 307 -32.81 2.83 -17.81
N ILE A 308 -32.53 1.57 -18.15
CA ILE A 308 -31.22 0.96 -18.04
C ILE A 308 -30.75 0.60 -19.43
N GLY A 309 -29.55 1.05 -19.79
CA GLY A 309 -28.87 0.73 -21.04
C GLY A 309 -27.52 0.10 -20.79
N LEU A 310 -27.17 -0.94 -21.55
CA LEU A 310 -25.84 -1.49 -21.60
C LEU A 310 -25.49 -1.80 -23.05
N ASN A 311 -24.45 -1.15 -23.56
CA ASN A 311 -23.95 -1.38 -24.90
C ASN A 311 -22.46 -1.74 -24.82
N GLU A 312 -22.08 -2.87 -25.42
CA GLU A 312 -20.66 -3.24 -25.60
C GLU A 312 -20.32 -3.22 -27.08
N GLU A 313 -19.27 -2.50 -27.43
CA GLU A 313 -18.72 -2.43 -28.78
C GLU A 313 -17.20 -2.34 -28.72
N ALA A 314 -16.54 -3.21 -29.45
CA ALA A 314 -15.08 -3.28 -29.56
C ALA A 314 -14.33 -3.33 -28.21
N GLY A 315 -14.91 -3.99 -27.21
CA GLY A 315 -14.35 -4.12 -25.87
C GLY A 315 -14.64 -2.93 -24.93
N ARG A 316 -15.32 -1.90 -25.42
CA ARG A 316 -15.78 -0.78 -24.60
C ARG A 316 -17.22 -1.03 -24.16
N ILE A 317 -17.51 -0.80 -22.89
CA ILE A 317 -18.85 -0.92 -22.32
C ILE A 317 -19.36 0.47 -21.93
N ASP A 318 -20.47 0.85 -22.47
CA ASP A 318 -21.22 2.05 -22.10
C ASP A 318 -22.50 1.61 -21.36
N PHE A 319 -22.56 1.94 -20.08
CA PHE A 319 -23.70 1.64 -19.21
C PHE A 319 -24.39 2.93 -18.78
N THR A 320 -25.72 2.95 -18.90
CA THR A 320 -26.56 4.05 -18.46
C THR A 320 -27.64 3.55 -17.49
N CYS A 321 -27.96 4.35 -16.48
CA CYS A 321 -29.04 4.05 -15.56
C CYS A 321 -29.71 5.35 -15.11
N ASP A 322 -30.89 5.62 -15.66
CA ASP A 322 -31.65 6.83 -15.42
C ASP A 322 -32.93 6.50 -14.66
N ASN A 323 -33.23 7.25 -13.60
CA ASN A 323 -34.50 7.10 -12.88
C ASN A 323 -35.11 8.45 -12.52
N SER A 324 -36.43 8.50 -12.54
CA SER A 324 -37.15 9.62 -11.95
C SER A 324 -36.92 9.63 -10.42
N TYR A 325 -36.81 10.82 -9.82
CA TYR A 325 -36.69 10.98 -8.37
C TYR A 325 -37.48 12.16 -7.85
N ASP A 326 -37.79 12.13 -6.55
CA ASP A 326 -38.50 13.24 -5.86
C ASP A 326 -37.47 14.13 -5.16
N GLU A 327 -37.48 15.44 -5.42
CA GLU A 327 -36.54 16.42 -4.82
C GLU A 327 -36.63 16.51 -3.30
N ALA A 328 -37.72 16.07 -2.71
CA ALA A 328 -37.95 16.14 -1.26
C ALA A 328 -37.16 15.08 -0.45
N GLU A 329 -36.60 14.06 -1.06
CA GLU A 329 -35.78 13.07 -0.37
C GLU A 329 -34.31 13.47 -0.39
N PRO A 330 -33.63 13.53 0.77
CA PRO A 330 -32.17 13.78 0.82
C PRO A 330 -31.44 12.64 0.17
N THR A 331 -31.03 12.77 -1.08
CA THR A 331 -30.16 11.83 -1.79
C THR A 331 -28.72 12.08 -1.40
N ALA A 332 -28.37 11.75 -0.19
CA ALA A 332 -26.96 11.51 0.15
C ALA A 332 -26.54 10.23 -0.56
N GLY A 333 -25.48 10.28 -1.37
CA GLY A 333 -24.92 9.11 -2.02
C GLY A 333 -24.73 8.00 -0.99
N GLY A 334 -25.58 6.95 -1.08
CA GLY A 334 -25.60 5.89 -0.10
C GLY A 334 -24.28 5.10 -0.09
N ILE A 335 -24.04 4.35 0.98
CA ILE A 335 -22.84 3.48 1.15
C ILE A 335 -22.56 2.65 -0.12
N GLY A 336 -23.61 2.18 -0.80
CA GLY A 336 -23.48 1.38 -2.03
C GLY A 336 -22.84 2.15 -3.20
N MET A 337 -23.21 3.40 -3.43
CA MET A 337 -22.65 4.24 -4.50
C MET A 337 -21.18 4.56 -4.25
N ASN A 338 -20.82 4.93 -3.01
CA ASN A 338 -19.43 5.20 -2.64
C ASN A 338 -18.56 3.94 -2.78
N ASN A 339 -19.08 2.77 -2.44
CA ASN A 339 -18.40 1.49 -2.62
C ASN A 339 -18.19 1.16 -4.10
N ALA A 340 -19.20 1.45 -4.97
CA ALA A 340 -19.05 1.25 -6.41
C ALA A 340 -17.96 2.15 -7.01
N VAL A 341 -17.95 3.45 -6.67
CA VAL A 341 -16.90 4.38 -7.10
C VAL A 341 -15.53 3.91 -6.62
N ARG A 342 -15.40 3.54 -5.35
CA ARG A 342 -14.14 3.03 -4.81
C ARG A 342 -13.66 1.76 -5.53
N ARG A 343 -14.59 0.88 -5.88
CA ARG A 343 -14.27 -0.35 -6.61
C ARG A 343 -13.84 -0.06 -8.05
N LEU A 344 -14.47 0.92 -8.73
CA LEU A 344 -14.04 1.41 -10.03
C LEU A 344 -12.63 1.98 -9.99
N GLU A 345 -12.30 2.81 -9.00
CA GLU A 345 -10.96 3.36 -8.79
C GLU A 345 -9.89 2.26 -8.63
N LEU A 346 -10.21 1.20 -7.89
CA LEU A 346 -9.28 0.11 -7.61
C LEU A 346 -9.07 -0.82 -8.81
N LEU A 347 -10.14 -1.21 -9.50
CA LEU A 347 -10.10 -2.24 -10.54
C LEU A 347 -9.91 -1.68 -11.96
N TYR A 348 -10.35 -0.43 -12.19
CA TYR A 348 -10.36 0.19 -13.53
C TYR A 348 -9.61 1.51 -13.56
N LYS A 349 -8.60 1.69 -12.73
CA LYS A 349 -7.78 2.92 -12.69
C LYS A 349 -7.42 3.39 -14.11
N ASP A 350 -7.77 4.65 -14.42
CA ASP A 350 -7.56 5.29 -15.74
C ASP A 350 -8.27 4.60 -16.93
N ARG A 351 -9.15 3.62 -16.68
CA ARG A 351 -9.90 2.85 -17.68
C ARG A 351 -11.40 2.94 -17.50
N TYR A 352 -11.89 3.90 -16.72
CA TYR A 352 -13.31 4.17 -16.58
C TYR A 352 -13.57 5.66 -16.61
N GLN A 353 -14.81 6.02 -16.99
CA GLN A 353 -15.35 7.35 -16.86
C GLN A 353 -16.75 7.21 -16.26
N LEU A 354 -17.02 7.93 -15.16
CA LEU A 354 -18.31 7.94 -14.47
C LEU A 354 -18.82 9.37 -14.43
N ASP A 355 -20.01 9.59 -14.99
CA ASP A 355 -20.74 10.86 -14.95
C ASP A 355 -22.07 10.65 -14.27
N ILE A 356 -22.36 11.45 -13.24
CA ILE A 356 -23.60 11.39 -12.45
C ILE A 356 -24.22 12.77 -12.47
N LYS A 357 -25.46 12.87 -13.00
CA LYS A 357 -26.19 14.12 -13.12
C LYS A 357 -27.54 14.03 -12.45
N LYS A 358 -28.04 15.18 -11.98
CA LYS A 358 -29.40 15.38 -11.45
C LYS A 358 -30.01 16.57 -12.17
N GLU A 359 -30.86 16.29 -13.11
CA GLU A 359 -31.48 17.32 -13.91
C GLU A 359 -32.98 17.00 -14.10
N GLN A 360 -33.86 18.00 -13.98
CA GLN A 360 -35.30 17.89 -14.29
C GLN A 360 -35.98 16.67 -13.64
N ASN A 361 -35.73 16.41 -12.36
CA ASN A 361 -36.25 15.26 -11.61
C ASN A 361 -35.82 13.88 -12.16
N ILE A 362 -34.74 13.85 -12.92
CA ILE A 362 -34.11 12.60 -13.39
C ILE A 362 -32.69 12.50 -12.79
N PHE A 363 -32.41 11.38 -12.15
CA PHE A 363 -31.07 10.99 -11.72
C PHE A 363 -30.47 10.14 -12.82
N GLN A 364 -29.33 10.57 -13.35
CA GLN A 364 -28.68 9.95 -14.50
C GLN A 364 -27.31 9.46 -14.10
N VAL A 365 -26.99 8.23 -14.44
CA VAL A 365 -25.66 7.64 -14.31
C VAL A 365 -25.20 7.18 -15.68
N HIS A 366 -24.03 7.63 -16.08
CA HIS A 366 -23.35 7.16 -17.28
C HIS A 366 -21.96 6.64 -16.89
N LEU A 367 -21.72 5.36 -17.10
CA LEU A 367 -20.46 4.69 -16.83
C LEU A 367 -19.91 4.10 -18.12
N THR A 368 -18.70 4.53 -18.50
CA THR A 368 -17.92 3.92 -19.57
C THR A 368 -16.80 3.11 -18.97
N LEU A 369 -16.65 1.86 -19.41
CA LEU A 369 -15.55 0.98 -19.03
C LEU A 369 -14.75 0.57 -20.27
N SER A 370 -13.42 0.52 -20.09
CA SER A 370 -12.47 -0.09 -21.04
C SER A 370 -11.74 -1.23 -20.31
N PRO A 371 -12.35 -2.41 -20.20
CA PRO A 371 -11.88 -3.53 -19.39
C PRO A 371 -10.48 -4.02 -19.75
#